data_24facd037a009b3acc5b381365f172ba
#
_entry.id   24facd037a009b3acc5b381365f172ba
#
_cell.length_a   1.000
_cell.length_b   1.000
_cell.length_c   1.000
_cell.angle_alpha   90.00
_cell.angle_beta   90.00
_cell.angle_gamma   90.00
#
_symmetry.space_group_name_H-M   'P 1'
#
loop_
_entity.id
_entity.type
_entity.pdbx_description
1 polymer ?
#
loop_
_entity_poly.entity_id
_entity_poly.type
_entity_poly.pdbx_seq_one_letter_code
_entity_poly.pdbx_strand_id
1 'polypeptide(L)'
;LHIYVDRRPEFQKSYAFFATNYGGMDMKFHLDGQWRDTPAGVAHFLEHKMFDTKDGNALQDLAANGASPNAFTSSAMTGYYFDSTEHFEENLEILLSFVSIPYFTEESVAKEQGIIGQEIRMIEDNPDWQLYTRMMQALYQKSTARTSIAGTVESISHITAETLYDCHKAFYTPSNMILTVVGNVDPVHVADLARRILPREGGPAIPRDYGQEPAQVAAKETRMAMEVSAPQFLTAYKCAPAADGEDYLRTAVLGDMACDILLGDSSPLYQRLYEEGVINTSFGGAFEMMPGVAYLYAGGDSKDARRAAAEIQREAERLAAEGIDEDYYQRVRRASFGSNLRGLNSFENIAVTLTEGYFHGYDPFRFPQVFDSITKEDVAAFLRRNLTAERAVLSEIVPREN
;
A
#
# COMPACT_ATOMS: atom_id res chain seq x y z
N LEU A 1 5.24 6.61 -21.43
CA LEU A 1 4.62 5.48 -20.73
C LEU A 1 5.52 4.27 -20.84
N HIS A 2 5.78 3.59 -19.72
CA HIS A 2 6.32 2.23 -19.70
C HIS A 2 5.20 1.21 -19.80
N ILE A 3 5.46 0.10 -20.51
CA ILE A 3 4.51 -0.99 -20.68
C ILE A 3 5.26 -2.29 -20.41
N TYR A 4 4.81 -3.05 -19.41
CA TYR A 4 5.26 -4.41 -19.17
C TYR A 4 4.20 -5.40 -19.65
N VAL A 5 4.62 -6.44 -20.36
CA VAL A 5 3.75 -7.53 -20.77
C VAL A 5 4.39 -8.85 -20.37
N ASP A 6 3.82 -9.52 -19.36
CA ASP A 6 4.16 -10.90 -19.00
C ASP A 6 3.26 -11.84 -19.79
N ARG A 7 3.80 -12.42 -20.86
CA ARG A 7 3.03 -13.26 -21.76
C ARG A 7 2.87 -14.67 -21.21
N ARG A 8 1.59 -15.06 -20.96
CA ARG A 8 1.17 -16.36 -20.43
C ARG A 8 0.22 -17.08 -21.41
N PRO A 9 0.74 -17.66 -22.50
CA PRO A 9 -0.09 -18.23 -23.58
C PRO A 9 -0.93 -19.43 -23.15
N GLU A 10 -0.59 -20.07 -22.04
CA GLU A 10 -1.31 -21.22 -21.47
C GLU A 10 -2.57 -20.84 -20.68
N PHE A 11 -2.78 -19.53 -20.41
CA PHE A 11 -3.95 -19.05 -19.66
C PHE A 11 -4.97 -18.41 -20.60
N GLN A 12 -6.25 -18.63 -20.30
CA GLN A 12 -7.36 -17.93 -20.99
C GLN A 12 -7.59 -16.54 -20.39
N LYS A 13 -7.37 -16.41 -19.07
CA LYS A 13 -7.50 -15.15 -18.34
C LYS A 13 -6.35 -14.20 -18.72
N SER A 14 -6.70 -12.94 -18.92
CA SER A 14 -5.76 -11.83 -19.03
C SER A 14 -6.08 -10.75 -18.01
N TYR A 15 -5.07 -10.05 -17.54
CA TYR A 15 -5.15 -9.02 -16.52
C TYR A 15 -4.43 -7.77 -17.01
N ALA A 16 -5.07 -6.61 -16.92
CA ALA A 16 -4.47 -5.32 -17.23
C ALA A 16 -4.53 -4.40 -16.02
N PHE A 17 -3.40 -3.81 -15.68
CA PHE A 17 -3.24 -2.90 -14.54
C PHE A 17 -2.60 -1.60 -15.04
N PHE A 18 -3.34 -0.49 -14.95
CA PHE A 18 -2.91 0.83 -15.35
C PHE A 18 -2.83 1.73 -14.12
N ALA A 19 -1.62 2.04 -13.70
CA ALA A 19 -1.36 2.71 -12.44
C ALA A 19 -0.67 4.06 -12.62
N THR A 20 -1.00 4.99 -11.73
CA THR A 20 -0.30 6.26 -11.58
C THR A 20 0.47 6.29 -10.26
N ASN A 21 1.68 6.86 -10.29
CA ASN A 21 2.46 7.16 -9.10
C ASN A 21 1.86 8.39 -8.39
N TYR A 22 0.69 8.19 -7.79
CA TYR A 22 -0.08 9.20 -7.06
C TYR A 22 -1.01 8.50 -6.08
N GLY A 23 -0.95 8.87 -4.80
CA GLY A 23 -1.75 8.26 -3.75
C GLY A 23 -2.13 9.23 -2.64
N GLY A 24 -2.66 8.68 -1.54
CA GLY A 24 -3.19 9.47 -0.43
C GLY A 24 -2.18 10.38 0.27
N MET A 25 -0.88 10.11 0.13
CA MET A 25 0.18 10.94 0.70
C MET A 25 0.53 12.18 -0.14
N ASP A 26 0.18 12.20 -1.42
CA ASP A 26 0.57 13.25 -2.37
C ASP A 26 -0.30 14.51 -2.27
N MET A 27 -0.48 15.00 -1.04
CA MET A 27 -1.36 16.13 -0.75
C MET A 27 -0.75 17.49 -1.14
N LYS A 28 0.60 17.59 -1.16
CA LYS A 28 1.29 18.83 -1.49
C LYS A 28 2.27 18.65 -2.65
N PHE A 29 2.02 19.33 -3.74
CA PHE A 29 2.78 19.20 -4.98
C PHE A 29 2.88 20.53 -5.75
N HIS A 30 3.83 20.60 -6.69
CA HIS A 30 4.08 21.79 -7.50
C HIS A 30 3.49 21.62 -8.90
N LEU A 31 2.54 22.49 -9.26
CA LEU A 31 1.89 22.51 -10.58
C LEU A 31 1.85 23.92 -11.14
N ASP A 32 2.19 24.09 -12.42
CA ASP A 32 2.13 25.38 -13.15
C ASP A 32 2.85 26.52 -12.40
N GLY A 33 4.01 26.25 -11.84
CA GLY A 33 4.84 27.25 -11.13
C GLY A 33 4.40 27.55 -9.70
N GLN A 34 3.42 26.85 -9.14
CA GLN A 34 2.88 27.08 -7.79
C GLN A 34 2.76 25.78 -7.00
N TRP A 35 2.97 25.88 -5.69
CA TRP A 35 2.64 24.81 -4.78
C TRP A 35 1.13 24.72 -4.58
N ARG A 36 0.58 23.52 -4.74
CA ARG A 36 -0.80 23.16 -4.43
C ARG A 36 -0.82 22.38 -3.13
N ASP A 37 -1.78 22.68 -2.28
CA ASP A 37 -2.05 21.97 -1.04
C ASP A 37 -3.49 21.47 -1.13
N THR A 38 -3.68 20.15 -1.19
CA THR A 38 -4.99 19.54 -1.46
C THR A 38 -5.57 18.91 -0.20
N PRO A 39 -6.91 18.85 -0.07
CA PRO A 39 -7.56 18.18 1.05
C PRO A 39 -7.19 16.70 1.14
N ALA A 40 -7.16 16.17 2.37
CA ALA A 40 -7.06 14.73 2.58
C ALA A 40 -8.22 14.00 1.90
N GLY A 41 -7.93 12.86 1.27
CA GLY A 41 -8.93 12.06 0.56
C GLY A 41 -9.01 12.33 -0.93
N VAL A 42 -8.29 13.35 -1.46
CA VAL A 42 -8.45 13.75 -2.86
C VAL A 42 -8.03 12.65 -3.85
N ALA A 43 -6.99 11.86 -3.56
CA ALA A 43 -6.57 10.77 -4.43
C ALA A 43 -7.63 9.66 -4.55
N HIS A 44 -8.19 9.25 -3.43
CA HIS A 44 -9.29 8.29 -3.37
C HIS A 44 -10.57 8.84 -4.02
N PHE A 45 -10.89 10.10 -3.77
CA PHE A 45 -12.01 10.77 -4.41
C PHE A 45 -11.85 10.80 -5.93
N LEU A 46 -10.65 11.11 -6.42
CA LEU A 46 -10.33 11.10 -7.84
C LEU A 46 -10.49 9.70 -8.45
N GLU A 47 -10.05 8.66 -7.75
CA GLU A 47 -10.24 7.26 -8.17
C GLU A 47 -11.71 6.97 -8.46
N HIS A 48 -12.62 7.27 -7.52
CA HIS A 48 -14.06 7.11 -7.71
C HIS A 48 -14.57 7.88 -8.92
N LYS A 49 -14.13 9.13 -9.08
CA LYS A 49 -14.60 10.02 -10.14
C LYS A 49 -14.08 9.66 -11.53
N MET A 50 -12.95 8.94 -11.63
CA MET A 50 -12.42 8.55 -12.93
C MET A 50 -13.34 7.58 -13.68
N PHE A 51 -14.18 6.81 -13.01
CA PHE A 51 -15.13 5.92 -13.68
C PHE A 51 -16.30 6.64 -14.36
N ASP A 52 -16.57 7.89 -13.97
CA ASP A 52 -17.60 8.70 -14.64
C ASP A 52 -17.04 9.24 -15.96
N THR A 53 -17.76 8.99 -17.04
CA THR A 53 -17.46 9.50 -18.37
C THR A 53 -18.56 10.42 -18.84
N LYS A 54 -18.32 11.16 -19.93
CA LYS A 54 -19.35 12.01 -20.52
C LYS A 54 -20.60 11.23 -20.96
N ASP A 55 -20.39 9.97 -21.36
CA ASP A 55 -21.42 9.15 -21.99
C ASP A 55 -21.99 8.06 -21.04
N GLY A 56 -21.45 7.94 -19.81
CA GLY A 56 -21.91 6.93 -18.85
C GLY A 56 -20.93 6.63 -17.74
N ASN A 57 -20.67 5.33 -17.51
CA ASN A 57 -19.79 4.84 -16.48
C ASN A 57 -18.94 3.65 -16.96
N ALA A 58 -17.62 3.80 -16.90
CA ALA A 58 -16.66 2.82 -17.42
C ALA A 58 -16.72 1.44 -16.74
N LEU A 59 -17.11 1.36 -15.45
CA LEU A 59 -17.31 0.07 -14.79
C LEU A 59 -18.42 -0.74 -15.47
N GLN A 60 -19.51 -0.07 -15.87
CA GLN A 60 -20.62 -0.72 -16.56
C GLN A 60 -20.22 -1.18 -17.95
N ASP A 61 -19.44 -0.38 -18.68
CA ASP A 61 -18.97 -0.70 -20.02
C ASP A 61 -18.04 -1.92 -20.00
N LEU A 62 -17.08 -1.95 -19.05
CA LEU A 62 -16.19 -3.11 -18.84
C LEU A 62 -16.96 -4.36 -18.45
N ALA A 63 -17.91 -4.25 -17.52
CA ALA A 63 -18.74 -5.39 -17.09
C ALA A 63 -19.63 -5.92 -18.23
N ALA A 64 -20.16 -5.04 -19.08
CA ALA A 64 -20.93 -5.43 -20.25
C ALA A 64 -20.11 -6.23 -21.27
N ASN A 65 -18.79 -6.01 -21.33
CA ASN A 65 -17.84 -6.76 -22.14
C ASN A 65 -17.26 -8.00 -21.41
N GLY A 66 -17.85 -8.42 -20.29
CA GLY A 66 -17.43 -9.61 -19.56
C GLY A 66 -16.13 -9.46 -18.74
N ALA A 67 -15.66 -8.23 -18.52
CA ALA A 67 -14.54 -7.98 -17.63
C ALA A 67 -14.99 -7.85 -16.16
N SER A 68 -14.06 -8.10 -15.24
CA SER A 68 -14.20 -7.82 -13.81
C SER A 68 -13.32 -6.59 -13.46
N PRO A 69 -13.84 -5.37 -13.57
CA PRO A 69 -13.08 -4.17 -13.30
C PRO A 69 -12.99 -3.87 -11.80
N ASN A 70 -11.90 -3.24 -11.37
CA ASN A 70 -11.77 -2.66 -10.05
C ASN A 70 -10.69 -1.56 -10.05
N ALA A 71 -10.57 -0.85 -8.93
CA ALA A 71 -9.51 0.11 -8.68
C ALA A 71 -9.15 0.12 -7.18
N PHE A 72 -8.02 0.71 -6.85
CA PHE A 72 -7.65 1.03 -5.48
C PHE A 72 -6.75 2.25 -5.42
N THR A 73 -6.84 2.96 -4.31
CA THR A 73 -5.90 4.01 -3.92
C THR A 73 -5.14 3.56 -2.68
N SER A 74 -3.82 3.52 -2.79
CA SER A 74 -2.92 3.33 -1.65
C SER A 74 -2.33 4.67 -1.18
N SER A 75 -1.40 4.61 -0.26
CA SER A 75 -0.68 5.81 0.21
C SER A 75 0.14 6.49 -0.88
N ALA A 76 0.68 5.74 -1.86
CA ALA A 76 1.61 6.26 -2.87
C ALA A 76 1.21 5.95 -4.32
N MET A 77 0.16 5.17 -4.55
CA MET A 77 -0.23 4.71 -5.88
C MET A 77 -1.75 4.62 -5.99
N THR A 78 -2.28 4.93 -7.16
CA THR A 78 -3.65 4.60 -7.57
C THR A 78 -3.60 3.70 -8.80
N GLY A 79 -4.32 2.59 -8.76
CA GLY A 79 -4.34 1.61 -9.84
C GLY A 79 -5.75 1.27 -10.28
N TYR A 80 -5.93 1.18 -11.60
CA TYR A 80 -7.16 0.78 -12.27
C TYR A 80 -6.91 -0.52 -13.03
N TYR A 81 -7.77 -1.50 -12.89
CA TYR A 81 -7.51 -2.80 -13.49
C TYR A 81 -8.78 -3.55 -13.85
N PHE A 82 -8.59 -4.54 -14.69
CA PHE A 82 -9.60 -5.56 -14.95
C PHE A 82 -8.94 -6.91 -15.20
N ASP A 83 -9.69 -7.96 -14.99
CA ASP A 83 -9.43 -9.26 -15.58
C ASP A 83 -10.57 -9.68 -16.53
N SER A 84 -10.22 -10.39 -17.60
CA SER A 84 -11.19 -10.92 -18.54
C SER A 84 -10.67 -12.19 -19.22
N THR A 85 -11.57 -13.00 -19.75
CA THR A 85 -11.27 -14.17 -20.59
C THR A 85 -11.56 -13.92 -22.06
N GLU A 86 -12.30 -12.85 -22.36
CA GLU A 86 -12.73 -12.46 -23.71
C GLU A 86 -12.66 -10.94 -23.86
N HIS A 87 -12.66 -10.43 -25.08
CA HIS A 87 -12.71 -8.99 -25.40
C HIS A 87 -11.61 -8.16 -24.74
N PHE A 88 -10.40 -8.74 -24.62
CA PHE A 88 -9.30 -8.07 -23.90
C PHE A 88 -8.94 -6.71 -24.51
N GLU A 89 -8.86 -6.61 -25.84
CA GLU A 89 -8.45 -5.38 -26.53
C GLU A 89 -9.49 -4.26 -26.35
N GLU A 90 -10.77 -4.59 -26.46
CA GLU A 90 -11.89 -3.67 -26.23
C GLU A 90 -11.91 -3.17 -24.78
N ASN A 91 -11.70 -4.08 -23.83
CA ASN A 91 -11.62 -3.75 -22.42
C ASN A 91 -10.38 -2.88 -22.10
N LEU A 92 -9.24 -3.17 -22.74
CA LEU A 92 -8.04 -2.34 -22.59
C LEU A 92 -8.25 -0.94 -23.18
N GLU A 93 -8.97 -0.82 -24.30
CA GLU A 93 -9.33 0.48 -24.88
C GLU A 93 -10.19 1.31 -23.92
N ILE A 94 -11.19 0.68 -23.28
CA ILE A 94 -12.01 1.34 -22.26
C ILE A 94 -11.14 1.80 -21.08
N LEU A 95 -10.29 0.90 -20.53
CA LEU A 95 -9.41 1.22 -19.40
C LEU A 95 -8.50 2.42 -19.70
N LEU A 96 -7.78 2.39 -20.82
CA LEU A 96 -6.86 3.46 -21.20
C LEU A 96 -7.60 4.78 -21.45
N SER A 97 -8.80 4.73 -22.02
CA SER A 97 -9.59 5.91 -22.35
C SER A 97 -10.11 6.61 -21.11
N PHE A 98 -10.80 5.92 -20.21
CA PHE A 98 -11.40 6.59 -19.06
C PHE A 98 -10.36 7.10 -18.08
N VAL A 99 -9.25 6.38 -17.86
CA VAL A 99 -8.16 6.85 -16.99
C VAL A 99 -7.45 8.08 -17.55
N SER A 100 -7.46 8.28 -18.88
CA SER A 100 -6.76 9.39 -19.54
C SER A 100 -7.63 10.61 -19.80
N ILE A 101 -8.96 10.47 -19.81
CA ILE A 101 -9.89 11.54 -20.19
C ILE A 101 -10.77 11.88 -18.98
N PRO A 102 -10.39 12.88 -18.16
CA PRO A 102 -11.16 13.24 -16.99
C PRO A 102 -12.48 13.92 -17.34
N TYR A 103 -13.54 13.60 -16.61
CA TYR A 103 -14.83 14.25 -16.72
C TYR A 103 -15.44 14.50 -15.34
N PHE A 104 -15.28 15.74 -14.87
CA PHE A 104 -15.76 16.14 -13.53
C PHE A 104 -16.67 17.37 -13.66
N THR A 105 -17.85 17.31 -13.03
CA THR A 105 -18.76 18.45 -12.89
C THR A 105 -18.99 18.71 -11.41
N GLU A 106 -19.29 19.96 -11.04
CA GLU A 106 -19.58 20.31 -9.64
C GLU A 106 -20.77 19.49 -9.09
N GLU A 107 -21.77 19.21 -9.93
CA GLU A 107 -22.91 18.37 -9.54
C GLU A 107 -22.48 16.94 -9.23
N SER A 108 -21.65 16.33 -10.09
CA SER A 108 -21.18 14.96 -9.89
C SER A 108 -20.22 14.86 -8.70
N VAL A 109 -19.42 15.89 -8.45
CA VAL A 109 -18.54 15.98 -7.26
C VAL A 109 -19.38 16.08 -5.99
N ALA A 110 -20.41 16.95 -5.95
CA ALA A 110 -21.29 17.07 -4.79
C ALA A 110 -22.05 15.76 -4.48
N LYS A 111 -22.45 15.01 -5.49
CA LYS A 111 -23.05 13.68 -5.31
C LYS A 111 -22.04 12.70 -4.70
N GLU A 112 -20.81 12.68 -5.20
CA GLU A 112 -19.75 11.76 -4.74
C GLU A 112 -19.31 12.06 -3.31
N GLN A 113 -19.30 13.33 -2.89
CA GLN A 113 -19.07 13.71 -1.48
C GLN A 113 -20.05 12.99 -0.53
N GLY A 114 -21.30 12.82 -0.96
CA GLY A 114 -22.31 12.07 -0.18
C GLY A 114 -21.99 10.58 -0.08
N ILE A 115 -21.55 9.95 -1.18
CA ILE A 115 -21.23 8.52 -1.27
C ILE A 115 -19.98 8.22 -0.43
N ILE A 116 -18.88 8.92 -0.70
CA ILE A 116 -17.62 8.75 0.04
C ILE A 116 -17.78 9.13 1.51
N GLY A 117 -18.64 10.12 1.83
CA GLY A 117 -18.96 10.46 3.20
C GLY A 117 -19.65 9.33 3.98
N GLN A 118 -20.41 8.46 3.31
CA GLN A 118 -20.96 7.25 3.94
C GLN A 118 -19.87 6.18 4.11
N GLU A 119 -19.03 6.01 3.13
CA GLU A 119 -17.88 5.09 3.22
C GLU A 119 -16.92 5.47 4.36
N ILE A 120 -16.59 6.76 4.51
CA ILE A 120 -15.80 7.27 5.63
C ILE A 120 -16.42 6.89 6.98
N ARG A 121 -17.74 7.03 7.15
CA ARG A 121 -18.41 6.64 8.40
C ARG A 121 -18.31 5.13 8.65
N MET A 122 -18.43 4.30 7.60
CA MET A 122 -18.23 2.85 7.73
C MET A 122 -16.79 2.52 8.15
N ILE A 123 -15.80 3.23 7.60
CA ILE A 123 -14.39 3.10 7.98
C ILE A 123 -14.18 3.54 9.44
N GLU A 124 -14.80 4.65 9.85
CA GLU A 124 -14.71 5.16 11.23
C GLU A 124 -15.35 4.21 12.26
N ASP A 125 -16.35 3.44 11.87
CA ASP A 125 -17.01 2.44 12.71
C ASP A 125 -16.26 1.08 12.71
N ASN A 126 -15.26 0.89 11.86
CA ASN A 126 -14.47 -0.34 11.77
C ASN A 126 -13.30 -0.32 12.78
N PRO A 127 -13.23 -1.28 13.75
CA PRO A 127 -12.18 -1.31 14.76
C PRO A 127 -10.78 -1.46 14.18
N ASP A 128 -10.58 -2.30 13.15
CA ASP A 128 -9.27 -2.54 12.56
C ASP A 128 -8.72 -1.27 11.90
N TRP A 129 -9.58 -0.52 11.21
CA TRP A 129 -9.22 0.77 10.63
C TRP A 129 -8.89 1.82 11.68
N GLN A 130 -9.66 1.87 12.76
CA GLN A 130 -9.38 2.78 13.87
C GLN A 130 -8.07 2.43 14.57
N LEU A 131 -7.82 1.15 14.77
CA LEU A 131 -6.59 0.63 15.37
C LEU A 131 -5.37 1.03 14.55
N TYR A 132 -5.42 0.81 13.22
CA TYR A 132 -4.36 1.14 12.28
C TYR A 132 -4.15 2.67 12.15
N THR A 133 -5.23 3.43 11.95
CA THR A 133 -5.13 4.90 11.81
C THR A 133 -4.53 5.55 13.05
N ARG A 134 -4.92 5.09 14.25
CA ARG A 134 -4.37 5.59 15.51
C ARG A 134 -2.91 5.19 15.69
N MET A 135 -2.53 3.99 15.27
CA MET A 135 -1.13 3.56 15.22
C MET A 135 -0.30 4.50 14.33
N MET A 136 -0.76 4.80 13.13
CA MET A 136 -0.08 5.73 12.22
C MET A 136 0.01 7.15 12.78
N GLN A 137 -1.04 7.63 13.45
CA GLN A 137 -1.05 8.93 14.13
C GLN A 137 -0.09 8.97 15.33
N ALA A 138 0.13 7.84 16.00
CA ALA A 138 1.07 7.73 17.09
C ALA A 138 2.53 7.62 16.58
N LEU A 139 2.76 6.95 15.43
CA LEU A 139 4.08 6.82 14.82
C LEU A 139 4.60 8.14 14.25
N TYR A 140 3.75 8.88 13.52
CA TYR A 140 4.17 10.01 12.71
C TYR A 140 3.60 11.33 13.23
N GLN A 141 4.45 12.37 13.26
CA GLN A 141 4.06 13.70 13.75
C GLN A 141 3.54 14.60 12.61
N LYS A 142 4.18 14.55 11.45
CA LYS A 142 3.96 15.49 10.34
C LYS A 142 3.67 14.79 9.01
N SER A 143 4.22 13.58 8.80
CA SER A 143 4.04 12.85 7.55
C SER A 143 2.56 12.66 7.22
N THR A 144 2.21 12.86 5.96
CA THR A 144 0.86 12.60 5.43
C THR A 144 0.44 11.13 5.52
N ALA A 145 1.38 10.20 5.73
CA ALA A 145 1.10 8.79 6.01
C ALA A 145 0.20 8.55 7.24
N ARG A 146 0.13 9.52 8.16
CA ARG A 146 -0.76 9.49 9.33
C ARG A 146 -2.23 9.81 9.03
N THR A 147 -2.53 10.19 7.79
CA THR A 147 -3.85 10.65 7.35
C THR A 147 -4.58 9.51 6.65
N SER A 148 -5.88 9.36 6.90
CA SER A 148 -6.69 8.38 6.18
C SER A 148 -6.66 8.63 4.69
N ILE A 149 -6.51 7.57 3.90
CA ILE A 149 -6.53 7.63 2.42
C ILE A 149 -7.88 8.17 1.92
N ALA A 150 -8.98 7.80 2.57
CA ALA A 150 -10.32 8.31 2.26
C ALA A 150 -10.55 9.74 2.74
N GLY A 151 -9.64 10.29 3.57
CA GLY A 151 -9.82 11.58 4.21
C GLY A 151 -10.82 11.54 5.36
N THR A 152 -11.48 12.67 5.62
CA THR A 152 -12.59 12.85 6.56
C THR A 152 -13.78 13.48 5.84
N VAL A 153 -14.97 13.37 6.40
CA VAL A 153 -16.18 14.04 5.85
C VAL A 153 -15.95 15.54 5.69
N GLU A 154 -15.22 16.16 6.61
CA GLU A 154 -14.86 17.59 6.52
C GLU A 154 -13.87 17.83 5.36
N SER A 155 -12.78 17.08 5.28
CA SER A 155 -11.76 17.32 4.25
C SER A 155 -12.31 17.11 2.84
N ILE A 156 -13.09 16.07 2.58
CA ILE A 156 -13.68 15.82 1.27
C ILE A 156 -14.71 16.86 0.86
N SER A 157 -15.34 17.57 1.81
CA SER A 157 -16.28 18.66 1.52
C SER A 157 -15.63 19.86 0.83
N HIS A 158 -14.30 19.97 0.90
CA HIS A 158 -13.51 21.02 0.25
C HIS A 158 -12.99 20.61 -1.14
N ILE A 159 -13.22 19.37 -1.57
CA ILE A 159 -12.82 18.90 -2.90
C ILE A 159 -13.78 19.46 -3.94
N THR A 160 -13.23 20.12 -4.97
CA THR A 160 -13.96 20.69 -6.11
C THR A 160 -13.59 20.00 -7.41
N ALA A 161 -14.35 20.22 -8.47
CA ALA A 161 -13.97 19.74 -9.80
C ALA A 161 -12.61 20.29 -10.24
N GLU A 162 -12.28 21.56 -9.93
CA GLU A 162 -10.98 22.17 -10.21
C GLU A 162 -9.85 21.40 -9.50
N THR A 163 -10.02 21.07 -8.21
CA THR A 163 -9.05 20.28 -7.45
C THR A 163 -8.77 18.93 -8.14
N LEU A 164 -9.80 18.24 -8.59
CA LEU A 164 -9.66 16.95 -9.29
C LEU A 164 -8.96 17.09 -10.65
N TYR A 165 -9.30 18.14 -11.42
CA TYR A 165 -8.60 18.43 -12.68
C TYR A 165 -7.13 18.78 -12.47
N ASP A 166 -6.78 19.55 -11.43
CA ASP A 166 -5.39 19.85 -11.09
C ASP A 166 -4.61 18.58 -10.74
N CYS A 167 -5.18 17.69 -9.93
CA CYS A 167 -4.54 16.41 -9.56
C CYS A 167 -4.40 15.50 -10.78
N HIS A 168 -5.44 15.38 -11.62
CA HIS A 168 -5.36 14.59 -12.84
C HIS A 168 -4.28 15.14 -13.79
N LYS A 169 -4.24 16.44 -14.02
CA LYS A 169 -3.22 17.12 -14.85
C LYS A 169 -1.81 16.87 -14.33
N ALA A 170 -1.63 16.88 -13.01
CA ALA A 170 -0.32 16.67 -12.39
C ALA A 170 0.17 15.22 -12.50
N PHE A 171 -0.69 14.25 -12.25
CA PHE A 171 -0.26 12.89 -11.99
C PHE A 171 -0.69 11.84 -13.00
N TYR A 172 -1.75 12.09 -13.81
CA TYR A 172 -2.24 11.14 -14.80
C TYR A 172 -1.62 11.45 -16.17
N THR A 173 -0.30 11.46 -16.18
CA THR A 173 0.50 11.70 -17.39
C THR A 173 1.32 10.46 -17.73
N PRO A 174 1.55 10.14 -19.01
CA PRO A 174 2.27 8.93 -19.40
C PRO A 174 3.66 8.74 -18.77
N SER A 175 4.33 9.82 -18.38
CA SER A 175 5.63 9.77 -17.70
C SER A 175 5.54 9.38 -16.21
N ASN A 176 4.37 9.56 -15.59
CA ASN A 176 4.10 9.23 -14.19
C ASN A 176 3.26 7.97 -14.03
N MET A 177 3.00 7.26 -15.13
CA MET A 177 2.11 6.09 -15.18
C MET A 177 2.81 4.89 -15.79
N ILE A 178 2.25 3.72 -15.53
CA ILE A 178 2.72 2.44 -16.08
C ILE A 178 1.51 1.56 -16.42
N LEU A 179 1.61 0.85 -17.55
CA LEU A 179 0.69 -0.21 -17.91
C LEU A 179 1.38 -1.56 -17.75
N THR A 180 0.81 -2.42 -16.91
CA THR A 180 1.28 -3.81 -16.76
C THR A 180 0.18 -4.76 -17.20
N VAL A 181 0.52 -5.69 -18.09
CA VAL A 181 -0.41 -6.69 -18.64
C VAL A 181 0.15 -8.08 -18.40
N VAL A 182 -0.68 -8.98 -17.90
CA VAL A 182 -0.33 -10.39 -17.69
C VAL A 182 -1.37 -11.27 -18.36
N GLY A 183 -0.94 -12.17 -19.25
CA GLY A 183 -1.87 -13.10 -19.91
C GLY A 183 -1.47 -13.47 -21.34
N ASN A 184 -2.40 -14.11 -22.05
CA ASN A 184 -2.18 -14.50 -23.43
C ASN A 184 -2.49 -13.36 -24.41
N VAL A 185 -1.64 -12.35 -24.40
CA VAL A 185 -1.79 -11.11 -25.19
C VAL A 185 -0.58 -10.89 -26.10
N ASP A 186 -0.79 -10.15 -27.20
CA ASP A 186 0.31 -9.72 -28.06
C ASP A 186 0.86 -8.38 -27.59
N PRO A 187 2.15 -8.30 -27.18
CA PRO A 187 2.76 -7.05 -26.73
C PRO A 187 2.72 -5.92 -27.77
N VAL A 188 2.76 -6.26 -29.06
CA VAL A 188 2.70 -5.27 -30.15
C VAL A 188 1.32 -4.63 -30.21
N HIS A 189 0.26 -5.42 -30.12
CA HIS A 189 -1.11 -4.92 -30.09
C HIS A 189 -1.37 -4.04 -28.87
N VAL A 190 -0.89 -4.44 -27.67
CA VAL A 190 -0.99 -3.62 -26.45
C VAL A 190 -0.29 -2.26 -26.64
N ALA A 191 0.93 -2.26 -27.19
CA ALA A 191 1.67 -1.03 -27.43
C ALA A 191 1.02 -0.13 -28.47
N ASP A 192 0.47 -0.70 -29.55
CA ASP A 192 -0.21 0.06 -30.61
C ASP A 192 -1.52 0.65 -30.11
N LEU A 193 -2.28 -0.08 -29.29
CA LEU A 193 -3.48 0.43 -28.63
C LEU A 193 -3.15 1.63 -27.73
N ALA A 194 -2.14 1.47 -26.87
CA ALA A 194 -1.70 2.54 -25.99
C ALA A 194 -1.25 3.79 -26.78
N ARG A 195 -0.50 3.63 -27.88
CA ARG A 195 -0.09 4.76 -28.76
C ARG A 195 -1.25 5.48 -29.43
N ARG A 196 -2.35 4.75 -29.71
CA ARG A 196 -3.53 5.33 -30.37
C ARG A 196 -4.35 6.17 -29.41
N ILE A 197 -4.45 5.76 -28.15
CA ILE A 197 -5.38 6.33 -27.18
C ILE A 197 -4.70 7.39 -26.32
N LEU A 198 -3.49 7.11 -25.83
CA LEU A 198 -2.83 7.96 -24.83
C LEU A 198 -2.17 9.19 -25.48
N PRO A 199 -2.04 10.29 -24.72
CA PRO A 199 -1.26 11.45 -25.16
C PRO A 199 0.17 11.06 -25.54
N ARG A 200 0.71 11.66 -26.59
CA ARG A 200 2.08 11.37 -27.07
C ARG A 200 3.15 11.99 -26.19
N GLU A 201 2.84 13.10 -25.53
CA GLU A 201 3.77 13.83 -24.69
C GLU A 201 3.61 13.36 -23.24
N GLY A 202 4.73 13.01 -22.62
CA GLY A 202 4.80 12.81 -21.17
C GLY A 202 4.73 14.17 -20.47
N GLY A 203 4.11 14.22 -19.31
CA GLY A 203 4.18 15.39 -18.43
C GLY A 203 5.56 15.55 -17.78
N PRO A 204 5.87 16.73 -17.22
CA PRO A 204 7.05 16.90 -16.38
C PRO A 204 6.93 16.08 -15.10
N ALA A 205 8.08 15.73 -14.50
CA ALA A 205 8.08 15.22 -13.14
C ALA A 205 7.51 16.25 -12.17
N ILE A 206 6.55 15.85 -11.37
CA ILE A 206 5.87 16.74 -10.40
C ILE A 206 6.58 16.66 -9.05
N PRO A 207 7.22 17.78 -8.60
CA PRO A 207 7.79 17.84 -7.26
C PRO A 207 6.72 17.69 -6.18
N ARG A 208 7.02 16.91 -5.15
CA ARG A 208 6.13 16.63 -4.00
C ARG A 208 6.81 17.05 -2.71
N ASP A 209 6.04 17.47 -1.73
CA ASP A 209 6.54 17.84 -0.41
C ASP A 209 5.80 17.02 0.66
N TYR A 210 6.49 16.01 1.17
CA TYR A 210 5.99 15.18 2.29
C TYR A 210 6.33 15.76 3.66
N GLY A 211 6.98 16.95 3.71
CA GLY A 211 7.49 17.55 4.93
C GLY A 211 8.74 16.85 5.46
N GLN A 212 9.21 17.35 6.61
CA GLN A 212 10.30 16.70 7.34
C GLN A 212 9.73 16.02 8.58
N GLU A 213 9.76 14.70 8.59
CA GLU A 213 9.26 13.89 9.69
C GLU A 213 10.34 13.74 10.77
N PRO A 214 10.05 14.12 12.04
CA PRO A 214 10.99 13.92 13.15
C PRO A 214 11.26 12.43 13.41
N ALA A 215 12.44 12.10 13.93
CA ALA A 215 12.80 10.72 14.27
C ALA A 215 11.95 10.14 15.42
N GLN A 216 11.48 11.01 16.32
CA GLN A 216 10.66 10.64 17.47
C GLN A 216 9.24 10.29 17.04
N VAL A 217 8.61 9.34 17.72
CA VAL A 217 7.18 9.05 17.57
C VAL A 217 6.32 10.19 18.11
N ALA A 218 5.09 10.33 17.61
CA ALA A 218 4.17 11.38 18.05
C ALA A 218 3.60 11.09 19.46
N ALA A 219 3.28 9.80 19.73
CA ALA A 219 2.81 9.33 21.03
C ALA A 219 3.28 7.89 21.26
N LYS A 220 3.46 7.50 22.52
CA LYS A 220 3.85 6.14 22.87
C LYS A 220 2.69 5.17 22.87
N GLU A 221 1.51 5.65 23.22
CA GLU A 221 0.32 4.83 23.38
C GLU A 221 -0.91 5.59 22.90
N THR A 222 -1.85 4.87 22.36
CA THR A 222 -3.19 5.35 22.06
C THR A 222 -4.20 4.26 22.41
N ARG A 223 -5.36 4.66 22.94
CA ARG A 223 -6.42 3.73 23.34
C ARG A 223 -7.78 4.31 23.02
N MET A 224 -8.68 3.46 22.52
CA MET A 224 -10.05 3.82 22.21
C MET A 224 -10.99 2.70 22.63
N ALA A 225 -12.17 3.07 23.15
CA ALA A 225 -13.25 2.11 23.43
C ALA A 225 -14.21 2.05 22.25
N MET A 226 -14.48 0.83 21.76
CA MET A 226 -15.40 0.54 20.66
C MET A 226 -16.28 -0.67 20.97
N GLU A 227 -17.27 -0.93 20.13
CA GLU A 227 -18.14 -2.11 20.21
C GLU A 227 -17.41 -3.34 19.66
N VAL A 228 -16.49 -3.90 20.46
CA VAL A 228 -15.72 -5.10 20.15
C VAL A 228 -15.91 -6.17 21.23
N SER A 229 -15.82 -7.44 20.84
CA SER A 229 -15.98 -8.56 21.77
C SER A 229 -14.71 -8.86 22.58
N ALA A 230 -13.55 -8.51 22.05
CA ALA A 230 -12.24 -8.71 22.69
C ALA A 230 -11.36 -7.48 22.44
N PRO A 231 -10.40 -7.19 23.32
CA PRO A 231 -9.41 -6.16 23.06
C PRO A 231 -8.53 -6.51 21.86
N GLN A 232 -8.23 -5.52 21.04
CA GLN A 232 -7.35 -5.60 19.89
C GLN A 232 -6.17 -4.66 20.09
N PHE A 233 -5.02 -5.00 19.53
CA PHE A 233 -3.84 -4.15 19.62
C PHE A 233 -3.00 -4.19 18.34
N LEU A 234 -2.27 -3.09 18.10
CA LEU A 234 -1.10 -3.04 17.24
C LEU A 234 0.05 -2.40 18.02
N THR A 235 1.18 -3.10 18.08
CA THR A 235 2.46 -2.47 18.42
C THR A 235 3.23 -2.21 17.14
N ALA A 236 3.86 -1.04 17.02
CA ALA A 236 4.60 -0.70 15.83
C ALA A 236 5.90 0.05 16.15
N TYR A 237 6.84 -0.03 15.23
CA TYR A 237 8.17 0.55 15.35
C TYR A 237 8.43 1.46 14.14
N LYS A 238 8.75 2.71 14.41
CA LYS A 238 9.14 3.67 13.38
C LYS A 238 10.53 3.34 12.84
N CYS A 239 10.59 2.76 11.65
CA CYS A 239 11.83 2.35 11.01
C CYS A 239 12.46 3.49 10.19
N ALA A 240 13.72 3.33 9.81
CA ALA A 240 14.37 4.24 8.89
C ALA A 240 13.87 3.97 7.46
N PRO A 241 13.38 4.98 6.72
CA PRO A 241 13.00 4.79 5.33
C PRO A 241 14.21 4.47 4.46
N ALA A 242 13.96 3.76 3.36
CA ALA A 242 14.96 3.50 2.33
C ALA A 242 14.98 4.59 1.26
N ALA A 243 16.09 4.70 0.55
CA ALA A 243 16.14 5.43 -0.71
C ALA A 243 15.59 4.57 -1.85
N ASP A 244 15.12 5.21 -2.93
CA ASP A 244 14.71 4.50 -4.13
C ASP A 244 15.87 3.70 -4.75
N GLY A 245 15.53 2.77 -5.63
CA GLY A 245 16.47 1.87 -6.28
C GLY A 245 16.74 0.58 -5.51
N GLU A 246 17.94 0.06 -5.62
CA GLU A 246 18.31 -1.23 -5.00
C GLU A 246 18.23 -1.22 -3.47
N ASP A 247 18.41 -0.05 -2.85
CA ASP A 247 18.25 0.13 -1.39
C ASP A 247 16.82 -0.12 -0.94
N TYR A 248 15.84 0.33 -1.74
CA TYR A 248 14.41 0.06 -1.48
C TYR A 248 14.14 -1.44 -1.50
N LEU A 249 14.51 -2.14 -2.57
CA LEU A 249 14.31 -3.59 -2.70
C LEU A 249 14.99 -4.35 -1.55
N ARG A 250 16.26 -4.00 -1.24
CA ARG A 250 16.99 -4.66 -0.15
C ARG A 250 16.33 -4.43 1.20
N THR A 251 15.89 -3.21 1.46
CA THR A 251 15.24 -2.86 2.74
C THR A 251 13.89 -3.54 2.89
N ALA A 252 13.10 -3.65 1.81
CA ALA A 252 11.83 -4.39 1.80
C ALA A 252 12.07 -5.87 2.15
N VAL A 253 12.96 -6.53 1.41
CA VAL A 253 13.27 -7.96 1.62
C VAL A 253 13.83 -8.20 3.02
N LEU A 254 14.69 -7.31 3.52
CA LEU A 254 15.26 -7.41 4.86
C LEU A 254 14.22 -7.20 5.95
N GLY A 255 13.32 -6.25 5.79
CA GLY A 255 12.24 -5.97 6.71
C GLY A 255 11.23 -7.13 6.79
N ASP A 256 10.84 -7.70 5.65
CA ASP A 256 9.98 -8.89 5.58
C ASP A 256 10.62 -10.08 6.27
N MET A 257 11.91 -10.32 6.00
CA MET A 257 12.64 -11.41 6.66
C MET A 257 12.75 -11.20 8.18
N ALA A 258 12.95 -9.97 8.63
CA ALA A 258 12.96 -9.63 10.06
C ALA A 258 11.58 -9.84 10.70
N CYS A 259 10.51 -9.50 9.98
CA CYS A 259 9.14 -9.75 10.39
C CYS A 259 8.86 -11.26 10.53
N ASP A 260 9.17 -12.05 9.50
CA ASP A 260 8.99 -13.52 9.52
C ASP A 260 9.77 -14.20 10.67
N ILE A 261 11.01 -13.78 10.92
CA ILE A 261 11.85 -14.33 11.98
C ILE A 261 11.32 -13.95 13.36
N LEU A 262 10.87 -12.72 13.56
CA LEU A 262 10.41 -12.25 14.87
C LEU A 262 8.98 -12.72 15.18
N LEU A 263 8.07 -12.63 14.20
CA LEU A 263 6.62 -12.67 14.39
C LEU A 263 5.92 -13.86 13.70
N GLY A 264 6.60 -14.54 12.77
CA GLY A 264 6.00 -15.64 12.00
C GLY A 264 5.49 -16.78 12.89
N ASP A 265 4.49 -17.53 12.43
CA ASP A 265 3.82 -18.61 13.16
C ASP A 265 4.79 -19.68 13.70
N SER A 266 5.94 -19.86 13.05
CA SER A 266 6.98 -20.79 13.49
C SER A 266 8.03 -20.17 14.43
N SER A 267 7.87 -18.89 14.79
CA SER A 267 8.78 -18.21 15.71
C SER A 267 8.60 -18.70 17.14
N PRO A 268 9.68 -18.81 17.93
CA PRO A 268 9.57 -19.14 19.35
C PRO A 268 8.69 -18.15 20.13
N LEU A 269 8.67 -16.88 19.73
CA LEU A 269 7.82 -15.86 20.31
C LEU A 269 6.35 -16.17 20.10
N TYR A 270 5.94 -16.40 18.83
CA TYR A 270 4.55 -16.71 18.50
C TYR A 270 4.06 -17.94 19.25
N GLN A 271 4.82 -19.06 19.19
CA GLN A 271 4.43 -20.31 19.82
C GLN A 271 4.23 -20.15 21.32
N ARG A 272 5.15 -19.50 22.01
CA ARG A 272 5.06 -19.24 23.45
C ARG A 272 3.85 -18.37 23.81
N LEU A 273 3.65 -17.25 23.12
CA LEU A 273 2.53 -16.34 23.42
C LEU A 273 1.17 -16.98 23.09
N TYR A 274 1.11 -17.80 22.04
CA TYR A 274 -0.08 -18.54 21.67
C TYR A 274 -0.42 -19.62 22.70
N GLU A 275 0.55 -20.44 23.14
CA GLU A 275 0.37 -21.46 24.18
C GLU A 275 -0.05 -20.86 25.51
N GLU A 276 0.45 -19.70 25.87
CA GLU A 276 0.09 -18.94 27.06
C GLU A 276 -1.26 -18.21 26.95
N GLY A 277 -1.89 -18.21 25.75
CA GLY A 277 -3.16 -17.54 25.48
C GLY A 277 -3.09 -16.01 25.54
N VAL A 278 -1.89 -15.44 25.36
CA VAL A 278 -1.67 -13.99 25.27
C VAL A 278 -2.12 -13.47 23.91
N ILE A 279 -1.88 -14.24 22.85
CA ILE A 279 -2.33 -13.99 21.47
C ILE A 279 -3.16 -15.18 20.97
N ASN A 280 -3.84 -14.99 19.84
CA ASN A 280 -4.57 -16.05 19.13
C ASN A 280 -4.17 -16.06 17.66
N THR A 281 -4.93 -16.78 16.82
CA THR A 281 -4.67 -16.91 15.37
C THR A 281 -4.90 -15.64 14.56
N SER A 282 -5.44 -14.56 15.15
CA SER A 282 -5.55 -13.25 14.52
C SER A 282 -4.22 -12.48 14.57
N PHE A 283 -3.24 -12.94 15.37
CA PHE A 283 -1.94 -12.28 15.49
C PHE A 283 -1.14 -12.41 14.20
N GLY A 284 -0.61 -11.29 13.76
CA GLY A 284 0.29 -11.20 12.62
C GLY A 284 1.05 -9.89 12.63
N GLY A 285 1.90 -9.68 11.64
CA GLY A 285 2.64 -8.45 11.48
C GLY A 285 3.16 -8.29 10.06
N ALA A 286 3.60 -7.08 9.74
CA ALA A 286 4.20 -6.76 8.45
C ALA A 286 5.24 -5.64 8.59
N PHE A 287 6.10 -5.55 7.60
CA PHE A 287 6.98 -4.42 7.37
C PHE A 287 6.47 -3.62 6.17
N GLU A 288 6.30 -2.33 6.34
CA GLU A 288 5.73 -1.47 5.32
C GLU A 288 6.65 -0.28 5.04
N MET A 289 6.70 0.09 3.76
CA MET A 289 7.42 1.28 3.29
C MET A 289 6.55 2.13 2.39
N MET A 290 6.74 3.43 2.50
CA MET A 290 6.11 4.46 1.67
C MET A 290 7.10 5.60 1.47
N PRO A 291 6.86 6.57 0.58
CA PRO A 291 7.74 7.70 0.40
C PRO A 291 8.10 8.41 1.72
N GLY A 292 9.38 8.32 2.12
CA GLY A 292 9.91 8.95 3.33
C GLY A 292 9.51 8.31 4.66
N VAL A 293 8.80 7.18 4.67
CA VAL A 293 8.40 6.46 5.89
C VAL A 293 8.61 4.96 5.78
N ALA A 294 8.90 4.32 6.92
CA ALA A 294 8.93 2.87 7.06
C ALA A 294 8.54 2.48 8.49
N TYR A 295 7.85 1.37 8.64
CA TYR A 295 7.47 0.85 9.95
C TYR A 295 7.28 -0.67 9.91
N LEU A 296 7.55 -1.30 11.05
CA LEU A 296 7.19 -2.69 11.29
C LEU A 296 6.09 -2.69 12.35
N TYR A 297 5.03 -3.46 12.13
CA TYR A 297 3.95 -3.59 13.11
C TYR A 297 3.57 -5.04 13.36
N ALA A 298 2.97 -5.29 14.51
CA ALA A 298 2.42 -6.59 14.88
C ALA A 298 1.23 -6.41 15.80
N GLY A 299 0.27 -7.31 15.74
CA GLY A 299 -0.86 -7.32 16.65
C GLY A 299 -1.98 -8.26 16.25
N GLY A 300 -3.12 -8.08 16.84
CA GLY A 300 -4.32 -8.90 16.74
C GLY A 300 -5.12 -8.81 18.03
N ASP A 301 -5.97 -9.80 18.30
CA ASP A 301 -6.67 -9.88 19.56
C ASP A 301 -5.72 -10.28 20.69
N SER A 302 -5.84 -9.62 21.84
CA SER A 302 -5.09 -9.97 23.03
C SER A 302 -5.81 -9.52 24.30
N LYS A 303 -5.83 -10.39 25.30
CA LYS A 303 -6.30 -10.03 26.64
C LYS A 303 -5.30 -9.18 27.42
N ASP A 304 -4.03 -9.18 26.97
CA ASP A 304 -2.93 -8.44 27.60
C ASP A 304 -1.99 -7.87 26.52
N ALA A 305 -2.48 -6.85 25.82
CA ALA A 305 -1.78 -6.17 24.75
C ALA A 305 -0.42 -5.60 25.20
N ARG A 306 -0.33 -5.08 26.42
CA ARG A 306 0.92 -4.54 26.97
C ARG A 306 1.97 -5.60 27.17
N ARG A 307 1.55 -6.78 27.64
CA ARG A 307 2.44 -7.93 27.77
C ARG A 307 2.89 -8.41 26.39
N ALA A 308 1.98 -8.54 25.42
CA ALA A 308 2.33 -8.93 24.05
C ALA A 308 3.36 -7.97 23.43
N ALA A 309 3.13 -6.67 23.50
CA ALA A 309 4.07 -5.65 23.02
C ALA A 309 5.44 -5.71 23.71
N ALA A 310 5.45 -5.90 25.05
CA ALA A 310 6.70 -6.03 25.83
C ALA A 310 7.48 -7.29 25.48
N GLU A 311 6.81 -8.40 25.19
CA GLU A 311 7.45 -9.67 24.77
C GLU A 311 8.05 -9.54 23.36
N ILE A 312 7.35 -8.89 22.43
CA ILE A 312 7.87 -8.58 21.08
C ILE A 312 9.14 -7.74 21.18
N GLN A 313 9.13 -6.69 22.00
CA GLN A 313 10.31 -5.85 22.23
C GLN A 313 11.48 -6.64 22.80
N ARG A 314 11.25 -7.45 23.83
CA ARG A 314 12.28 -8.28 24.47
C ARG A 314 12.87 -9.31 23.52
N GLU A 315 12.04 -9.95 22.69
CA GLU A 315 12.52 -10.91 21.70
C GLU A 315 13.35 -10.23 20.60
N ALA A 316 12.92 -9.06 20.12
CA ALA A 316 13.71 -8.29 19.16
C ALA A 316 15.08 -7.90 19.74
N GLU A 317 15.14 -7.46 21.00
CA GLU A 317 16.39 -7.15 21.71
C GLU A 317 17.26 -8.38 21.90
N ARG A 318 16.67 -9.53 22.25
CA ARG A 318 17.39 -10.81 22.39
C ARG A 318 18.02 -11.25 21.07
N LEU A 319 17.24 -11.27 19.97
CA LEU A 319 17.73 -11.63 18.63
C LEU A 319 18.84 -10.67 18.17
N ALA A 320 18.71 -9.39 18.48
CA ALA A 320 19.70 -8.39 18.16
C ALA A 320 21.02 -8.54 18.95
N ALA A 321 20.97 -9.04 20.19
CA ALA A 321 22.11 -9.18 21.09
C ALA A 321 22.79 -10.55 20.96
N GLU A 322 22.00 -11.62 20.96
CA GLU A 322 22.50 -13.02 20.99
C GLU A 322 22.67 -13.60 19.58
N GLY A 323 22.06 -12.96 18.57
CA GLY A 323 21.99 -13.48 17.21
C GLY A 323 20.84 -14.45 16.99
N ILE A 324 20.71 -14.91 15.74
CA ILE A 324 19.66 -15.80 15.28
C ILE A 324 20.26 -17.18 15.07
N ASP A 325 19.59 -18.21 15.59
CA ASP A 325 19.96 -19.60 15.39
C ASP A 325 20.01 -19.93 13.89
N GLU A 326 21.07 -20.61 13.45
CA GLU A 326 21.32 -20.88 12.03
C GLU A 326 20.25 -21.77 11.42
N ASP A 327 19.85 -22.84 12.08
CA ASP A 327 18.86 -23.79 11.56
C ASP A 327 17.48 -23.13 11.48
N TYR A 328 17.14 -22.29 12.46
CA TYR A 328 15.92 -21.48 12.44
C TYR A 328 15.93 -20.49 11.30
N TYR A 329 17.02 -19.72 11.15
CA TYR A 329 17.17 -18.75 10.05
C TYR A 329 17.00 -19.42 8.69
N GLN A 330 17.70 -20.55 8.44
CA GLN A 330 17.61 -21.26 7.18
C GLN A 330 16.21 -21.84 6.89
N ARG A 331 15.49 -22.24 7.92
CA ARG A 331 14.10 -22.71 7.78
C ARG A 331 13.17 -21.58 7.36
N VAL A 332 13.20 -20.45 8.08
CA VAL A 332 12.38 -19.26 7.75
C VAL A 332 12.75 -18.75 6.36
N ARG A 333 14.04 -18.62 6.06
CA ARG A 333 14.53 -18.17 4.76
C ARG A 333 13.96 -19.00 3.61
N ARG A 334 13.95 -20.33 3.72
CA ARG A 334 13.36 -21.20 2.68
C ARG A 334 11.85 -21.02 2.56
N ALA A 335 11.14 -20.85 3.66
CA ALA A 335 9.71 -20.64 3.66
C ALA A 335 9.33 -19.28 3.02
N SER A 336 10.02 -18.21 3.38
CA SER A 336 9.83 -16.87 2.82
C SER A 336 10.10 -16.83 1.31
N PHE A 337 11.23 -17.42 0.85
CA PHE A 337 11.52 -17.53 -0.57
C PHE A 337 10.44 -18.30 -1.33
N GLY A 338 10.01 -19.44 -0.79
CA GLY A 338 8.94 -20.26 -1.38
C GLY A 338 7.60 -19.52 -1.45
N SER A 339 7.29 -18.67 -0.46
CA SER A 339 6.09 -17.81 -0.46
C SER A 339 6.16 -16.76 -1.57
N ASN A 340 7.30 -16.09 -1.74
CA ASN A 340 7.52 -15.13 -2.82
C ASN A 340 7.37 -15.79 -4.21
N LEU A 341 7.94 -17.00 -4.40
CA LEU A 341 7.76 -17.73 -5.66
C LEU A 341 6.29 -18.09 -5.93
N ARG A 342 5.52 -18.45 -4.91
CA ARG A 342 4.08 -18.70 -5.07
C ARG A 342 3.31 -17.45 -5.46
N GLY A 343 3.73 -16.29 -4.99
CA GLY A 343 3.16 -14.99 -5.38
C GLY A 343 3.17 -14.77 -6.90
N LEU A 344 4.17 -15.31 -7.61
CA LEU A 344 4.27 -15.23 -9.08
C LEU A 344 3.21 -16.04 -9.84
N ASN A 345 2.32 -16.76 -9.16
CA ASN A 345 1.14 -17.36 -9.76
C ASN A 345 -0.07 -16.39 -9.82
N SER A 346 -0.02 -15.30 -9.08
CA SER A 346 -1.05 -14.26 -9.12
C SER A 346 -0.71 -13.21 -10.16
N PHE A 347 -1.61 -12.99 -11.12
CA PHE A 347 -1.45 -11.95 -12.15
C PHE A 347 -1.42 -10.54 -11.54
N GLU A 348 -2.25 -10.33 -10.51
CA GLU A 348 -2.27 -9.09 -9.74
C GLU A 348 -0.94 -8.85 -9.03
N ASN A 349 -0.41 -9.84 -8.29
CA ASN A 349 0.88 -9.69 -7.61
C ASN A 349 2.02 -9.40 -8.59
N ILE A 350 2.04 -10.05 -9.75
CA ILE A 350 3.02 -9.76 -10.80
C ILE A 350 2.90 -8.30 -11.23
N ALA A 351 1.68 -7.87 -11.54
CA ALA A 351 1.43 -6.51 -12.04
C ALA A 351 1.81 -5.45 -11.00
N VAL A 352 1.41 -5.64 -9.74
CA VAL A 352 1.75 -4.72 -8.63
C VAL A 352 3.25 -4.69 -8.40
N THR A 353 3.92 -5.85 -8.32
CA THR A 353 5.39 -5.92 -8.11
C THR A 353 6.18 -5.22 -9.21
N LEU A 354 5.79 -5.41 -10.48
CA LEU A 354 6.44 -4.72 -11.60
C LEU A 354 6.19 -3.21 -11.56
N THR A 355 5.01 -2.79 -11.14
CA THR A 355 4.62 -1.39 -11.00
C THR A 355 5.41 -0.70 -9.87
N GLU A 356 5.51 -1.33 -8.71
CA GLU A 356 6.30 -0.83 -7.57
C GLU A 356 7.78 -0.72 -7.94
N GLY A 357 8.34 -1.75 -8.60
CA GLY A 357 9.70 -1.71 -9.09
C GLY A 357 9.96 -0.52 -10.02
N TYR A 358 9.02 -0.22 -10.92
CA TYR A 358 9.12 0.93 -11.79
C TYR A 358 9.06 2.26 -11.02
N PHE A 359 8.09 2.41 -10.09
CA PHE A 359 7.91 3.66 -9.35
C PHE A 359 9.07 3.95 -8.38
N HIS A 360 9.65 2.91 -7.80
CA HIS A 360 10.79 3.02 -6.89
C HIS A 360 12.16 2.82 -7.57
N GLY A 361 12.19 2.66 -8.89
CA GLY A 361 13.43 2.62 -9.67
C GLY A 361 14.30 1.39 -9.44
N TYR A 362 13.72 0.25 -9.06
CA TYR A 362 14.43 -1.02 -8.94
C TYR A 362 13.93 -2.07 -9.94
N ASP A 363 14.78 -3.05 -10.24
CA ASP A 363 14.42 -4.21 -11.05
C ASP A 363 13.92 -5.35 -10.15
N PRO A 364 12.59 -5.68 -10.18
CA PRO A 364 12.04 -6.77 -9.38
C PRO A 364 12.65 -8.13 -9.65
N PHE A 365 13.21 -8.36 -10.85
CA PHE A 365 13.88 -9.62 -11.18
C PHE A 365 15.22 -9.80 -10.44
N ARG A 366 15.73 -8.78 -9.77
CA ARG A 366 16.87 -8.87 -8.86
C ARG A 366 16.53 -9.40 -7.47
N PHE A 367 15.25 -9.61 -7.18
CA PHE A 367 14.82 -10.18 -5.89
C PHE A 367 15.63 -11.41 -5.46
N PRO A 368 15.86 -12.46 -6.30
CA PRO A 368 16.61 -13.65 -5.86
C PRO A 368 18.03 -13.32 -5.42
N GLN A 369 18.75 -12.47 -6.15
CA GLN A 369 20.11 -12.06 -5.81
C GLN A 369 20.16 -11.24 -4.52
N VAL A 370 19.24 -10.29 -4.36
CA VAL A 370 19.11 -9.48 -3.15
C VAL A 370 18.78 -10.37 -1.96
N PHE A 371 17.80 -11.25 -2.11
CA PHE A 371 17.40 -12.21 -1.09
C PHE A 371 18.55 -13.11 -0.64
N ASP A 372 19.31 -13.65 -1.60
CA ASP A 372 20.49 -14.48 -1.32
C ASP A 372 21.62 -13.73 -0.60
N SER A 373 21.70 -12.42 -0.76
CA SER A 373 22.71 -11.57 -0.12
C SER A 373 22.41 -11.22 1.33
N ILE A 374 21.16 -11.45 1.81
CA ILE A 374 20.78 -11.13 3.18
C ILE A 374 21.26 -12.24 4.12
N THR A 375 21.90 -11.83 5.19
CA THR A 375 22.43 -12.71 6.23
C THR A 375 21.63 -12.57 7.51
N LYS A 376 21.78 -13.53 8.43
CA LYS A 376 21.15 -13.43 9.76
C LYS A 376 21.72 -12.26 10.58
N GLU A 377 22.96 -11.89 10.32
CA GLU A 377 23.63 -10.71 10.90
C GLU A 377 22.98 -9.40 10.42
N ASP A 378 22.58 -9.34 9.14
CA ASP A 378 21.82 -8.21 8.59
C ASP A 378 20.46 -8.08 9.28
N VAL A 379 19.76 -9.21 9.50
CA VAL A 379 18.48 -9.23 10.22
C VAL A 379 18.65 -8.77 11.67
N ALA A 380 19.66 -9.29 12.39
CA ALA A 380 19.96 -8.86 13.76
C ALA A 380 20.31 -7.37 13.84
N ALA A 381 21.05 -6.86 12.84
CA ALA A 381 21.38 -5.44 12.74
C ALA A 381 20.14 -4.57 12.45
N PHE A 382 19.22 -5.04 11.59
CA PHE A 382 17.95 -4.39 11.31
C PHE A 382 17.10 -4.27 12.59
N LEU A 383 16.94 -5.36 13.33
CA LEU A 383 16.20 -5.38 14.61
C LEU A 383 16.82 -4.40 15.61
N ARG A 384 18.14 -4.43 15.77
CA ARG A 384 18.87 -3.52 16.68
C ARG A 384 18.68 -2.05 16.34
N ARG A 385 18.68 -1.72 15.06
CA ARG A 385 18.55 -0.35 14.57
C ARG A 385 17.13 0.20 14.71
N ASN A 386 16.13 -0.63 14.43
CA ASN A 386 14.77 -0.18 14.18
C ASN A 386 13.81 -0.52 15.34
N LEU A 387 13.93 -1.67 15.99
CA LEU A 387 12.99 -2.12 17.01
C LEU A 387 13.49 -1.75 18.41
N THR A 388 13.49 -0.46 18.72
CA THR A 388 13.87 0.04 20.04
C THR A 388 12.67 0.64 20.76
N ALA A 389 12.68 0.61 22.09
CA ALA A 389 11.61 1.15 22.93
C ALA A 389 11.30 2.64 22.63
N GLU A 390 12.30 3.40 22.16
CA GLU A 390 12.13 4.81 21.79
C GLU A 390 11.31 4.98 20.51
N ARG A 391 11.34 3.99 19.63
CA ARG A 391 10.64 3.99 18.32
C ARG A 391 9.31 3.26 18.37
N ALA A 392 9.02 2.59 19.48
CA ALA A 392 7.82 1.80 19.68
C ALA A 392 6.58 2.64 20.00
N VAL A 393 5.44 2.23 19.48
CA VAL A 393 4.11 2.72 19.85
C VAL A 393 3.18 1.54 20.12
N LEU A 394 2.16 1.73 20.97
CA LEU A 394 1.09 0.78 21.21
C LEU A 394 -0.26 1.45 20.92
N SER A 395 -1.04 0.85 20.02
CA SER A 395 -2.43 1.23 19.74
C SER A 395 -3.35 0.12 20.25
N GLU A 396 -4.41 0.50 20.99
CA GLU A 396 -5.37 -0.44 21.57
C GLU A 396 -6.81 -0.02 21.26
N ILE A 397 -7.62 -0.98 20.83
CA ILE A 397 -9.09 -0.89 20.84
C ILE A 397 -9.57 -1.83 21.94
N VAL A 398 -10.41 -1.32 22.82
CA VAL A 398 -10.96 -2.07 23.96
C VAL A 398 -12.49 -2.06 23.94
N PRO A 399 -13.15 -3.09 24.49
CA PRO A 399 -14.59 -3.09 24.65
C PRO A 399 -15.06 -1.86 25.43
N ARG A 400 -16.21 -1.29 25.05
CA ARG A 400 -16.89 -0.29 25.88
C ARG A 400 -17.32 -0.93 27.19
N GLU A 401 -17.04 -0.28 28.31
CA GLU A 401 -17.63 -0.63 29.60
C GLU A 401 -19.12 -0.28 29.56
N ASN A 402 -19.99 -1.27 29.83
CA ASN A 402 -21.45 -1.08 29.93
C ASN A 402 -21.81 -0.31 31.20
#